data_d53dc89841c3bbf6393372e01d47b970
#
_entry.id   d53dc89841c3bbf6393372e01d47b970
#
_cell.length_a   1.000
_cell.length_b   1.000
_cell.length_c   1.000
_cell.angle_alpha   90.00
_cell.angle_beta   90.00
_cell.angle_gamma   90.00
#
_symmetry.space_group_name_H-M   'P 1'
#
loop_
_entity.id
_entity.type
_entity.pdbx_description
1 polymer ?
#
loop_
_entity_poly.entity_id
_entity_poly.type
_entity_poly.pdbx_seq_one_letter_code
_entity_poly.pdbx_strand_id
1 'polypeptide(L)'
;MIGDVTGKKVLAFDPKNEVDQRVVKAISAACDETVKRLNAPDSAIQSTTRINEVSSHFEDALRELLNAESGLSCDLPRTAEGRVMRSGYPDLRIVDLASKRVFYLDPKLYAVGSRDSSFRTFYFEPKIATNKVRQDAVHFIAGFEHKPREKSGRWNFTRWDLVDLAQFKVKLKAEFQGSNRDIYRPEAIVATSAK
;
A
#
# COMPACT_ATOMS: atom_id res chain seq x y z
N MET A 1 -0.12 -8.09 16.21
CA MET A 1 -0.88 -8.42 14.96
C MET A 1 0.05 -8.90 13.84
N ILE A 2 0.82 -8.05 13.13
CA ILE A 2 1.73 -8.53 12.06
C ILE A 2 2.71 -9.55 12.63
N GLY A 3 3.36 -9.22 13.76
CA GLY A 3 4.33 -10.10 14.41
C GLY A 3 3.76 -11.46 14.83
N ASP A 4 2.53 -11.48 15.34
CA ASP A 4 1.88 -12.71 15.81
C ASP A 4 1.63 -13.70 14.66
N VAL A 5 1.35 -13.17 13.47
CA VAL A 5 1.05 -13.98 12.27
C VAL A 5 2.32 -14.37 11.51
N THR A 6 3.29 -13.47 11.45
CA THR A 6 4.46 -13.63 10.58
C THR A 6 5.71 -14.09 11.31
N GLY A 7 5.73 -13.98 12.64
CA GLY A 7 6.92 -14.15 13.46
C GLY A 7 7.99 -13.08 13.22
N LYS A 8 7.65 -11.97 12.53
CA LYS A 8 8.56 -10.89 12.18
C LYS A 8 8.21 -9.61 12.95
N LYS A 9 9.24 -8.89 13.38
CA LYS A 9 9.06 -7.65 14.14
C LYS A 9 8.73 -6.49 13.23
N VAL A 10 7.74 -5.69 13.62
CA VAL A 10 7.55 -4.34 13.10
C VAL A 10 8.46 -3.43 13.93
N LEU A 11 9.52 -2.94 13.30
CA LEU A 11 10.48 -2.04 13.93
C LEU A 11 9.95 -0.61 13.83
N ALA A 12 10.14 0.18 14.88
CA ALA A 12 9.88 1.61 14.81
C ALA A 12 10.97 2.32 14.00
N PHE A 13 10.59 3.38 13.30
CA PHE A 13 11.53 4.32 12.72
C PHE A 13 12.35 4.97 13.83
N ASP A 14 13.68 4.94 13.69
CA ASP A 14 14.59 5.59 14.61
C ASP A 14 15.21 6.86 13.97
N PRO A 15 14.80 8.06 14.42
CA PRO A 15 15.32 9.32 13.87
C PRO A 15 16.81 9.56 14.16
N LYS A 16 17.46 8.71 14.96
CA LYS A 16 18.91 8.76 15.23
C LYS A 16 19.69 7.77 14.36
N ASN A 17 19.02 6.85 13.72
CA ASN A 17 19.65 5.86 12.84
C ASN A 17 19.85 6.47 11.44
N GLU A 18 21.12 6.58 11.01
CA GLU A 18 21.48 7.20 9.73
C GLU A 18 20.88 6.46 8.52
N VAL A 19 20.73 5.14 8.59
CA VAL A 19 20.08 4.36 7.53
C VAL A 19 18.61 4.69 7.42
N ASP A 20 17.91 4.77 8.57
CA ASP A 20 16.50 5.11 8.60
C ASP A 20 16.27 6.52 8.05
N GLN A 21 17.09 7.49 8.46
CA GLN A 21 17.02 8.86 7.95
C GLN A 21 17.25 8.92 6.43
N ARG A 22 18.27 8.23 5.93
CA ARG A 22 18.58 8.17 4.50
C ARG A 22 17.43 7.57 3.70
N VAL A 23 16.87 6.45 4.15
CA VAL A 23 15.76 5.79 3.47
C VAL A 23 14.49 6.64 3.51
N VAL A 24 14.16 7.27 4.64
CA VAL A 24 13.02 8.20 4.73
C VAL A 24 13.20 9.39 3.79
N LYS A 25 14.43 9.95 3.69
CA LYS A 25 14.73 11.02 2.74
C LYS A 25 14.52 10.58 1.29
N ALA A 26 14.98 9.38 0.94
CA ALA A 26 14.78 8.81 -0.40
C ALA A 26 13.29 8.57 -0.70
N ILE A 27 12.53 8.00 0.25
CA ILE A 27 11.08 7.82 0.11
C ILE A 27 10.38 9.17 -0.07
N SER A 28 10.75 10.19 0.72
CA SER A 28 10.16 11.54 0.62
C SER A 28 10.39 12.15 -0.77
N ALA A 29 11.62 12.10 -1.27
CA ALA A 29 11.94 12.58 -2.62
C ALA A 29 11.17 11.80 -3.71
N ALA A 30 11.06 10.48 -3.54
CA ALA A 30 10.27 9.64 -4.46
C ALA A 30 8.77 9.98 -4.40
N CYS A 31 8.21 10.29 -3.24
CA CYS A 31 6.82 10.73 -3.10
C CYS A 31 6.58 12.07 -3.80
N ASP A 32 7.47 13.06 -3.62
CA ASP A 32 7.38 14.37 -4.28
C ASP A 32 7.42 14.22 -5.81
N GLU A 33 8.38 13.46 -6.33
CA GLU A 33 8.50 13.25 -7.77
C GLU A 33 7.34 12.41 -8.33
N THR A 34 6.83 11.42 -7.58
CA THR A 34 5.64 10.65 -7.95
C THR A 34 4.43 11.56 -8.11
N VAL A 35 4.15 12.42 -7.13
CA VAL A 35 3.03 13.38 -7.21
C VAL A 35 3.18 14.29 -8.42
N LYS A 36 4.38 14.81 -8.68
CA LYS A 36 4.67 15.67 -9.83
C LYS A 36 4.42 14.93 -11.16
N ARG A 37 4.94 13.72 -11.34
CA ARG A 37 4.74 12.89 -12.55
C ARG A 37 3.28 12.55 -12.79
N LEU A 38 2.58 12.13 -11.73
CA LEU A 38 1.20 11.70 -11.86
C LEU A 38 0.22 12.86 -12.05
N ASN A 39 0.55 14.07 -11.60
CA ASN A 39 -0.20 15.29 -11.89
C ASN A 39 0.05 15.85 -13.28
N ALA A 40 1.07 15.40 -14.00
CA ALA A 40 1.37 15.89 -15.34
C ALA A 40 0.17 15.64 -16.29
N PRO A 41 -0.17 16.58 -17.18
CA PRO A 41 -1.34 16.46 -18.06
C PRO A 41 -1.30 15.26 -19.01
N ASP A 42 -0.11 14.82 -19.38
CA ASP A 42 0.17 13.66 -20.25
C ASP A 42 0.36 12.33 -19.47
N SER A 43 0.22 12.37 -18.15
CA SER A 43 0.29 11.17 -17.33
C SER A 43 -0.82 10.18 -17.70
N ALA A 44 -0.46 8.90 -17.84
CA ALA A 44 -1.39 7.82 -18.19
C ALA A 44 -2.60 7.73 -17.24
N ILE A 45 -2.41 8.11 -15.95
CA ILE A 45 -3.51 8.08 -14.99
C ILE A 45 -4.62 9.08 -15.28
N GLN A 46 -4.32 10.14 -16.05
CA GLN A 46 -5.32 11.17 -16.33
C GLN A 46 -6.49 10.64 -17.18
N SER A 47 -6.28 9.54 -17.91
CA SER A 47 -7.34 8.80 -18.63
C SER A 47 -8.08 7.79 -17.75
N THR A 48 -7.54 7.41 -16.59
CA THR A 48 -8.09 6.40 -15.69
C THR A 48 -9.28 6.97 -14.90
N THR A 49 -10.39 6.24 -14.86
CA THR A 49 -11.63 6.73 -14.22
C THR A 49 -11.78 6.27 -12.77
N ARG A 50 -11.18 5.13 -12.40
CA ARG A 50 -11.34 4.50 -11.10
C ARG A 50 -10.10 4.66 -10.25
N ILE A 51 -10.27 5.14 -9.03
CA ILE A 51 -9.16 5.37 -8.09
C ILE A 51 -8.37 4.09 -7.79
N ASN A 52 -9.03 2.94 -7.75
CA ASN A 52 -8.37 1.65 -7.48
C ASN A 52 -7.41 1.23 -8.61
N GLU A 53 -7.62 1.71 -9.84
CA GLU A 53 -6.73 1.46 -10.97
C GLU A 53 -5.52 2.41 -10.93
N VAL A 54 -5.67 3.56 -10.28
CA VAL A 54 -4.60 4.57 -10.12
C VAL A 54 -3.53 4.11 -9.14
N SER A 55 -3.87 3.32 -8.12
CA SER A 55 -2.92 2.92 -7.05
C SER A 55 -1.69 2.20 -7.60
N SER A 56 -1.85 1.35 -8.61
CA SER A 56 -0.73 0.62 -9.22
C SER A 56 0.33 1.54 -9.85
N HIS A 57 -0.08 2.71 -10.35
CA HIS A 57 0.84 3.69 -10.92
C HIS A 57 1.71 4.34 -9.83
N PHE A 58 1.18 4.52 -8.60
CA PHE A 58 1.97 4.97 -7.46
C PHE A 58 3.02 3.93 -7.06
N GLU A 59 2.62 2.65 -6.98
CA GLU A 59 3.54 1.56 -6.67
C GLU A 59 4.69 1.49 -7.70
N ASP A 60 4.36 1.55 -9.00
CA ASP A 60 5.34 1.45 -10.06
C ASP A 60 6.28 2.68 -10.09
N ALA A 61 5.76 3.90 -9.93
CA ALA A 61 6.56 5.12 -9.89
C ALA A 61 7.51 5.14 -8.67
N LEU A 62 6.99 4.82 -7.48
CA LEU A 62 7.82 4.75 -6.27
C LEU A 62 8.90 3.68 -6.40
N ARG A 63 8.58 2.50 -6.93
CA ARG A 63 9.55 1.43 -7.15
C ARG A 63 10.65 1.83 -8.11
N GLU A 64 10.30 2.48 -9.22
CA GLU A 64 11.28 2.99 -10.20
C GLU A 64 12.21 4.02 -9.56
N LEU A 65 11.64 5.03 -8.89
CA LEU A 65 12.41 6.12 -8.28
C LEU A 65 13.33 5.62 -7.17
N LEU A 66 12.85 4.72 -6.33
CA LEU A 66 13.64 4.14 -5.24
C LEU A 66 14.74 3.20 -5.75
N ASN A 67 14.56 2.54 -6.90
CA ASN A 67 15.62 1.78 -7.54
C ASN A 67 16.66 2.65 -8.25
N ALA A 68 16.29 3.87 -8.63
CA ALA A 68 17.24 4.83 -9.18
C ALA A 68 18.15 5.46 -8.10
N GLU A 69 17.73 5.35 -6.82
CA GLU A 69 18.51 5.87 -5.69
C GLU A 69 19.70 4.95 -5.39
N SER A 70 20.90 5.52 -5.39
CA SER A 70 22.13 4.75 -5.13
C SER A 70 22.12 4.12 -3.73
N GLY A 71 22.42 2.83 -3.67
CA GLY A 71 22.48 2.09 -2.42
C GLY A 71 21.15 1.52 -1.93
N LEU A 72 20.07 1.69 -2.68
CA LEU A 72 18.77 1.09 -2.42
C LEU A 72 18.39 0.05 -3.48
N SER A 73 17.51 -0.87 -3.09
CA SER A 73 16.79 -1.78 -3.97
C SER A 73 15.34 -1.79 -3.54
N CYS A 74 14.42 -1.72 -4.49
CA CYS A 74 12.98 -1.70 -4.25
C CYS A 74 12.27 -2.71 -5.15
N ASP A 75 11.63 -3.71 -4.53
CA ASP A 75 10.98 -4.81 -5.21
C ASP A 75 9.54 -4.99 -4.76
N LEU A 76 8.74 -5.68 -5.58
CA LEU A 76 7.48 -6.28 -5.14
C LEU A 76 7.80 -7.44 -4.19
N PRO A 77 7.32 -7.44 -2.94
CA PRO A 77 7.66 -8.49 -1.99
C PRO A 77 7.04 -9.83 -2.41
N ARG A 78 7.79 -10.90 -2.13
CA ARG A 78 7.34 -12.26 -2.43
C ARG A 78 6.57 -12.86 -1.26
N THR A 79 5.57 -13.68 -1.58
CA THR A 79 4.84 -14.48 -0.59
C THR A 79 5.73 -15.52 0.09
N ALA A 80 5.20 -16.19 1.11
CA ALA A 80 5.87 -17.31 1.76
C ALA A 80 6.23 -18.45 0.78
N GLU A 81 5.43 -18.63 -0.28
CA GLU A 81 5.66 -19.60 -1.35
C GLU A 81 6.59 -19.08 -2.45
N GLY A 82 7.18 -17.89 -2.31
CA GLY A 82 8.08 -17.30 -3.28
C GLY A 82 7.42 -16.61 -4.48
N ARG A 83 6.09 -16.55 -4.54
CA ARG A 83 5.34 -15.92 -5.64
C ARG A 83 5.36 -14.41 -5.51
N VAL A 84 5.45 -13.70 -6.63
CA VAL A 84 5.20 -12.26 -6.68
C VAL A 84 3.69 -12.02 -6.77
N MET A 85 3.15 -11.22 -5.87
CA MET A 85 1.74 -10.90 -5.83
C MET A 85 1.55 -9.42 -5.48
N ARG A 86 0.84 -8.66 -6.33
CA ARG A 86 0.56 -7.24 -6.06
C ARG A 86 -0.47 -7.04 -4.95
N SER A 87 -1.51 -7.88 -4.91
CA SER A 87 -2.54 -7.77 -3.87
C SER A 87 -2.03 -8.10 -2.47
N GLY A 88 -2.60 -7.45 -1.47
CA GLY A 88 -2.28 -7.64 -0.06
C GLY A 88 -1.02 -6.90 0.38
N TYR A 89 -0.97 -6.66 1.69
CA TYR A 89 0.09 -5.92 2.36
C TYR A 89 1.39 -6.74 2.49
N PRO A 90 2.58 -6.12 2.40
CA PRO A 90 2.87 -4.78 1.88
C PRO A 90 3.02 -4.75 0.35
N ASP A 91 2.99 -3.55 -0.26
CA ASP A 91 3.09 -3.41 -1.71
C ASP A 91 4.53 -3.35 -2.21
N LEU A 92 5.44 -2.70 -1.47
CA LEU A 92 6.84 -2.55 -1.82
C LEU A 92 7.77 -2.99 -0.68
N ARG A 93 8.92 -3.56 -1.05
CA ARG A 93 10.01 -3.92 -0.16
C ARG A 93 11.26 -3.17 -0.58
N ILE A 94 11.79 -2.34 0.32
CA ILE A 94 13.00 -1.54 0.12
C ILE A 94 14.11 -2.15 0.97
N VAL A 95 15.30 -2.29 0.41
CA VAL A 95 16.49 -2.77 1.10
C VAL A 95 17.60 -1.74 0.96
N ASP A 96 18.16 -1.32 2.06
CA ASP A 96 19.45 -0.65 2.06
C ASP A 96 20.56 -1.68 1.79
N LEU A 97 21.24 -1.49 0.67
CA LEU A 97 22.19 -2.50 0.17
C LEU A 97 23.44 -2.66 1.04
N ALA A 98 23.82 -1.62 1.77
CA ALA A 98 24.99 -1.65 2.64
C ALA A 98 24.68 -2.37 3.97
N SER A 99 23.65 -1.94 4.69
CA SER A 99 23.30 -2.48 6.01
C SER A 99 22.42 -3.72 5.95
N LYS A 100 21.82 -4.02 4.79
CA LYS A 100 20.77 -5.04 4.59
C LYS A 100 19.49 -4.78 5.38
N ARG A 101 19.33 -3.57 5.92
CA ARG A 101 18.12 -3.16 6.62
C ARG A 101 16.94 -3.08 5.66
N VAL A 102 15.79 -3.61 6.10
CA VAL A 102 14.59 -3.75 5.27
C VAL A 102 13.52 -2.77 5.73
N PHE A 103 12.82 -2.20 4.75
CA PHE A 103 11.67 -1.35 4.94
C PHE A 103 10.55 -1.84 4.03
N TYR A 104 9.32 -1.84 4.55
CA TYR A 104 8.14 -2.07 3.75
C TYR A 104 7.39 -0.77 3.56
N LEU A 105 6.89 -0.54 2.35
CA LEU A 105 6.14 0.66 1.99
C LEU A 105 4.83 0.25 1.32
N ASP A 106 3.74 0.90 1.72
CA ASP A 106 2.39 0.59 1.25
C ASP A 106 1.68 1.91 0.88
N PRO A 107 1.63 2.29 -0.41
CA PRO A 107 0.95 3.50 -0.85
C PRO A 107 -0.56 3.38 -0.70
N LYS A 108 -1.19 4.43 -0.19
CA LYS A 108 -2.65 4.53 -0.03
C LYS A 108 -3.15 5.85 -0.57
N LEU A 109 -4.28 5.80 -1.27
CA LEU A 109 -4.93 6.99 -1.81
C LEU A 109 -6.14 7.34 -0.95
N TYR A 110 -6.31 8.63 -0.63
CA TYR A 110 -7.47 9.11 0.11
C TYR A 110 -7.97 10.45 -0.44
N ALA A 111 -9.27 10.65 -0.39
CA ALA A 111 -9.88 11.89 -0.86
C ALA A 111 -9.65 13.03 0.14
N VAL A 112 -9.53 14.26 -0.37
CA VAL A 112 -9.49 15.46 0.46
C VAL A 112 -10.70 15.48 1.42
N GLY A 113 -10.47 15.83 2.68
CA GLY A 113 -11.49 15.82 3.73
C GLY A 113 -11.79 14.45 4.33
N SER A 114 -11.20 13.35 3.84
CA SER A 114 -11.40 12.02 4.41
C SER A 114 -10.28 11.56 5.36
N ARG A 115 -9.30 12.42 5.66
CA ARG A 115 -8.15 12.09 6.51
C ARG A 115 -8.56 11.60 7.91
N ASP A 116 -9.58 12.22 8.49
CA ASP A 116 -10.11 11.86 9.81
C ASP A 116 -11.26 10.86 9.76
N SER A 117 -11.52 10.28 8.60
CA SER A 117 -12.56 9.27 8.41
C SER A 117 -12.26 8.01 9.20
N SER A 118 -13.29 7.44 9.83
CA SER A 118 -13.23 6.11 10.44
C SER A 118 -13.34 4.97 9.43
N PHE A 119 -13.47 5.29 8.14
CA PHE A 119 -13.56 4.28 7.09
C PHE A 119 -12.23 3.54 6.93
N ARG A 120 -12.30 2.22 6.75
CA ARG A 120 -11.12 1.36 6.65
C ARG A 120 -10.31 1.65 5.38
N THR A 121 -9.05 2.04 5.56
CA THR A 121 -8.08 2.26 4.47
C THR A 121 -6.95 1.23 4.49
N PHE A 122 -6.59 0.75 5.69
CA PHE A 122 -5.59 -0.29 5.87
C PHE A 122 -6.25 -1.65 6.13
N TYR A 123 -5.74 -2.68 5.47
CA TYR A 123 -6.20 -4.05 5.63
C TYR A 123 -5.01 -5.01 5.65
N PHE A 124 -4.92 -5.82 6.70
CA PHE A 124 -3.98 -6.91 6.80
C PHE A 124 -4.73 -8.20 7.10
N GLU A 125 -4.69 -9.13 6.18
CA GLU A 125 -5.28 -10.46 6.36
C GLU A 125 -4.22 -11.44 6.87
N PRO A 126 -4.46 -12.13 8.00
CA PRO A 126 -3.48 -13.02 8.62
C PRO A 126 -3.39 -14.37 7.89
N LYS A 127 -3.07 -14.37 6.61
CA LYS A 127 -2.83 -15.56 5.80
C LYS A 127 -1.35 -15.93 5.84
N ILE A 128 -1.03 -17.21 6.12
CA ILE A 128 0.36 -17.69 6.19
C ILE A 128 0.96 -17.84 4.79
N ALA A 129 0.29 -18.53 3.89
CA ALA A 129 0.81 -18.87 2.56
C ALA A 129 1.06 -17.63 1.68
N THR A 130 0.16 -16.65 1.74
CA THR A 130 0.23 -15.42 0.94
C THR A 130 0.90 -14.25 1.67
N ASN A 131 1.40 -14.47 2.90
CA ASN A 131 2.10 -13.45 3.67
C ASN A 131 3.38 -13.00 2.96
N LYS A 132 3.52 -11.69 2.78
CA LYS A 132 4.66 -11.04 2.13
C LYS A 132 5.68 -10.43 3.12
N VAL A 133 5.37 -10.37 4.42
CA VAL A 133 6.28 -9.88 5.46
C VAL A 133 7.22 -11.01 5.86
N ARG A 134 8.47 -10.96 5.37
CA ARG A 134 9.46 -12.04 5.51
C ARG A 134 10.68 -11.67 6.36
N GLN A 135 10.84 -10.40 6.69
CA GLN A 135 11.94 -9.86 7.50
C GLN A 135 11.42 -8.99 8.64
N ASP A 136 12.23 -8.85 9.69
CA ASP A 136 12.07 -7.75 10.63
C ASP A 136 12.35 -6.45 9.88
N ALA A 137 11.46 -5.48 9.96
CA ALA A 137 11.54 -4.29 9.12
C ALA A 137 10.85 -3.09 9.77
N VAL A 138 11.21 -1.89 9.31
CA VAL A 138 10.40 -0.69 9.50
C VAL A 138 9.30 -0.71 8.45
N HIS A 139 8.09 -0.39 8.85
CA HIS A 139 6.92 -0.44 8.00
C HIS A 139 6.31 0.95 7.83
N PHE A 140 6.17 1.41 6.60
CA PHE A 140 5.59 2.70 6.29
C PHE A 140 4.32 2.58 5.46
N ILE A 141 3.38 3.50 5.71
CA ILE A 141 2.28 3.82 4.80
C ILE A 141 2.59 5.18 4.19
N ALA A 142 2.57 5.29 2.86
CA ALA A 142 2.61 6.55 2.14
C ALA A 142 1.18 6.92 1.71
N GLY A 143 0.53 7.80 2.45
CA GLY A 143 -0.82 8.28 2.14
C GLY A 143 -0.75 9.45 1.16
N PHE A 144 -1.44 9.35 0.02
CA PHE A 144 -1.53 10.41 -0.98
C PHE A 144 -2.95 10.96 -1.05
N GLU A 145 -3.08 12.27 -0.80
CA GLU A 145 -4.35 12.97 -0.87
C GLU A 145 -4.68 13.37 -2.31
N HIS A 146 -5.91 13.10 -2.73
CA HIS A 146 -6.40 13.57 -4.01
C HIS A 146 -7.67 14.42 -3.86
N LYS A 147 -7.83 15.41 -4.73
CA LYS A 147 -9.09 16.10 -4.91
C LYS A 147 -10.10 15.21 -5.62
N PRO A 148 -11.43 15.44 -5.42
CA PRO A 148 -12.42 14.83 -6.29
C PRO A 148 -12.06 15.09 -7.75
N ARG A 149 -12.24 14.08 -8.59
CA ARG A 149 -11.98 14.23 -10.02
C ARG A 149 -12.85 15.34 -10.57
N GLU A 150 -12.21 16.37 -11.12
CA GLU A 150 -12.93 17.53 -11.66
C GLU A 150 -13.81 17.14 -12.86
N LYS A 151 -14.73 18.02 -13.27
CA LYS A 151 -15.49 17.85 -14.52
C LYS A 151 -14.58 17.73 -15.75
N SER A 152 -13.37 18.28 -15.69
CA SER A 152 -12.31 18.09 -16.67
C SER A 152 -11.81 16.65 -16.79
N GLY A 153 -12.16 15.80 -15.83
CA GLY A 153 -11.74 14.41 -15.79
C GLY A 153 -10.32 14.17 -15.28
N ARG A 154 -9.65 15.18 -14.74
CA ARG A 154 -8.26 15.08 -14.26
C ARG A 154 -8.16 14.71 -12.79
N TRP A 155 -7.16 13.87 -12.48
CA TRP A 155 -6.70 13.63 -11.12
C TRP A 155 -5.78 14.78 -10.66
N ASN A 156 -5.86 15.13 -9.37
CA ASN A 156 -4.98 16.12 -8.76
C ASN A 156 -4.62 15.64 -7.35
N PHE A 157 -3.36 15.27 -7.16
CA PHE A 157 -2.78 14.85 -5.88
C PHE A 157 -2.11 16.06 -5.24
N THR A 158 -2.49 16.38 -4.00
CA THR A 158 -2.16 17.66 -3.36
C THR A 158 -1.17 17.53 -2.21
N ARG A 159 -1.07 16.32 -1.64
CA ARG A 159 -0.32 16.09 -0.42
C ARG A 159 0.04 14.63 -0.29
N TRP A 160 1.11 14.36 0.42
CA TRP A 160 1.41 13.02 0.93
C TRP A 160 1.85 13.08 2.40
N ASP A 161 1.66 11.99 3.12
CA ASP A 161 2.13 11.77 4.49
C ASP A 161 2.81 10.40 4.56
N LEU A 162 3.98 10.32 5.20
CA LEU A 162 4.65 9.06 5.51
C LEU A 162 4.39 8.70 6.96
N VAL A 163 3.77 7.55 7.20
CA VAL A 163 3.31 7.10 8.52
C VAL A 163 4.10 5.88 8.95
N ASP A 164 4.71 5.93 10.14
CA ASP A 164 5.33 4.77 10.79
C ASP A 164 4.24 3.83 11.34
N LEU A 165 4.18 2.62 10.81
CA LEU A 165 3.17 1.63 11.21
C LEU A 165 3.37 1.13 12.66
N ALA A 166 4.58 1.25 13.23
CA ALA A 166 4.83 0.91 14.61
C ALA A 166 4.04 1.80 15.59
N GLN A 167 3.67 3.02 15.16
CA GLN A 167 2.85 3.96 15.93
C GLN A 167 1.35 3.87 15.57
N PHE A 168 0.98 3.00 14.66
CA PHE A 168 -0.38 2.90 14.14
C PHE A 168 -1.29 2.12 15.09
N LYS A 169 -2.48 2.67 15.37
CA LYS A 169 -3.51 2.00 16.15
C LYS A 169 -4.45 1.23 15.25
N VAL A 170 -4.55 -0.08 15.45
CA VAL A 170 -5.46 -0.95 14.70
C VAL A 170 -6.60 -1.44 15.58
N LYS A 171 -7.75 -1.66 14.95
CA LYS A 171 -8.89 -2.35 15.57
C LYS A 171 -9.05 -3.72 14.92
N LEU A 172 -9.20 -4.76 15.72
CA LEU A 172 -9.64 -6.06 15.22
C LEU A 172 -11.14 -5.98 14.92
N LYS A 173 -11.52 -6.36 13.70
CA LYS A 173 -12.91 -6.51 13.31
C LYS A 173 -13.13 -7.94 12.85
N ALA A 174 -14.02 -8.67 13.53
CA ALA A 174 -14.48 -9.95 13.06
C ALA A 174 -15.60 -9.73 12.03
N GLU A 175 -15.47 -10.35 10.86
CA GLU A 175 -16.46 -10.25 9.78
C GLU A 175 -16.89 -11.67 9.39
N PHE A 176 -18.20 -11.89 9.26
CA PHE A 176 -18.73 -13.07 8.58
C PHE A 176 -18.69 -12.83 7.08
N GLN A 177 -18.14 -13.76 6.33
CA GLN A 177 -17.99 -13.65 4.89
C GLN A 177 -18.83 -14.71 4.19
N GLY A 178 -19.54 -14.30 3.14
CA GLY A 178 -20.23 -15.19 2.23
C GLY A 178 -19.96 -14.74 0.80
N SER A 179 -19.60 -15.67 -0.08
CA SER A 179 -19.45 -15.44 -1.51
C SER A 179 -20.81 -15.59 -2.23
N ASN A 180 -20.89 -15.18 -3.49
CA ASN A 180 -22.06 -15.48 -4.31
C ASN A 180 -22.36 -16.98 -4.36
N ARG A 181 -21.34 -17.83 -4.36
CA ARG A 181 -21.48 -19.28 -4.31
C ARG A 181 -22.15 -19.77 -3.02
N ASP A 182 -21.90 -19.07 -1.89
CA ASP A 182 -22.48 -19.41 -0.59
C ASP A 182 -23.92 -18.89 -0.48
N ILE A 183 -24.23 -17.76 -1.11
CA ILE A 183 -25.55 -17.10 -1.09
C ILE A 183 -26.53 -17.83 -2.02
N TYR A 184 -26.09 -18.09 -3.26
CA TYR A 184 -26.95 -18.62 -4.32
C TYR A 184 -26.89 -20.14 -4.45
N ARG A 185 -26.83 -20.85 -3.34
CA ARG A 185 -26.98 -22.31 -3.33
C ARG A 185 -28.40 -22.69 -3.68
N PRO A 186 -28.64 -23.76 -4.47
CA PRO A 186 -29.98 -24.17 -4.89
C PRO A 186 -30.99 -24.29 -3.74
N GLU A 187 -30.55 -24.85 -2.61
CA GLU A 187 -31.37 -25.02 -1.42
C GLU A 187 -31.71 -23.73 -0.66
N ALA A 188 -30.98 -22.64 -0.93
CA ALA A 188 -31.23 -21.34 -0.32
C ALA A 188 -32.15 -20.44 -1.18
N ILE A 189 -32.36 -20.79 -2.44
CA ILE A 189 -33.19 -20.00 -3.37
C ILE A 189 -34.65 -20.36 -3.16
N VAL A 190 -35.43 -19.43 -2.63
CA VAL A 190 -36.87 -19.62 -2.41
C VAL A 190 -37.74 -19.21 -3.61
N ALA A 191 -37.21 -18.37 -4.52
CA ALA A 191 -37.86 -17.97 -5.78
C ALA A 191 -36.83 -17.49 -6.78
N THR A 192 -37.11 -17.66 -8.08
CA THR A 192 -36.26 -17.20 -9.16
C THR A 192 -37.08 -16.79 -10.38
N SER A 193 -36.60 -15.80 -11.14
CA SER A 193 -37.15 -15.43 -12.45
C SER A 193 -36.52 -16.24 -13.61
N ALA A 194 -35.48 -17.03 -13.34
CA ALA A 194 -34.88 -17.89 -14.35
C ALA A 194 -35.89 -19.00 -14.74
N LYS A 195 -36.06 -19.20 -16.06
CA LYS A 195 -36.84 -20.31 -16.63
C LYS A 195 -35.94 -21.51 -16.83
#